data_0f3c5a7e2ea0ebbd03f9808b06e02aa3
#
_entry.id   0f3c5a7e2ea0ebbd03f9808b06e02aa3
#
_cell.length_a   1.000
_cell.length_b   1.000
_cell.length_c   1.000
_cell.angle_alpha   90.00
_cell.angle_beta   90.00
_cell.angle_gamma   90.00
#
_symmetry.space_group_name_H-M   'P 1'
#
loop_
_entity.id
_entity.type
_entity.pdbx_description
1 polymer ?
#
loop_
_entity_poly.entity_id
_entity_poly.type
_entity_poly.pdbx_seq_one_letter_code
_entity_poly.pdbx_strand_id
1 'polypeptide(L)'
;MSKLTIGVIAVCILLLISDFTGRFIQTSPHAQNNFDTSNNNTQPLPLLSSNAHKELTTLFSRYAKPAKSVQTEQGLTAAQQAEQQGELLSLFAGDLELKLKAVIFAPTPYALIEQKNIKTQQTTLVKYLNEQSIQGYTLTIMTNTQVALNKAPQHITLVMYQRG
;
A
#
# COMPACT_ATOMS: atom_id res chain seq x y z
N MET A 1 -15.77 25.36 -45.79
CA MET A 1 -15.31 23.95 -45.69
C MET A 1 -15.80 23.20 -46.91
N SER A 2 -14.89 22.58 -47.65
CA SER A 2 -15.29 21.86 -48.88
C SER A 2 -16.03 20.55 -48.49
N LYS A 3 -17.00 20.14 -49.31
CA LYS A 3 -17.76 18.88 -49.08
C LYS A 3 -16.83 17.66 -48.92
N LEU A 4 -15.65 17.73 -49.52
CA LEU A 4 -14.60 16.73 -49.47
C LEU A 4 -13.95 16.60 -48.05
N THR A 5 -13.72 17.72 -47.34
CA THR A 5 -13.18 17.69 -45.97
C THR A 5 -14.14 17.12 -44.98
N ILE A 6 -15.44 17.35 -45.14
CA ILE A 6 -16.49 16.78 -44.26
C ILE A 6 -16.55 15.26 -44.45
N GLY A 7 -16.43 14.77 -45.70
CA GLY A 7 -16.39 13.34 -45.98
C GLY A 7 -15.20 12.62 -45.35
N VAL A 8 -14.00 13.21 -45.42
CA VAL A 8 -12.79 12.63 -44.77
C VAL A 8 -12.93 12.55 -43.25
N ILE A 9 -13.46 13.60 -42.62
CA ILE A 9 -13.67 13.63 -41.18
C ILE A 9 -14.68 12.54 -40.74
N ALA A 10 -15.76 12.36 -41.50
CA ALA A 10 -16.75 11.34 -41.21
C ALA A 10 -16.17 9.90 -41.28
N VAL A 11 -15.32 9.63 -42.26
CA VAL A 11 -14.62 8.33 -42.41
C VAL A 11 -13.64 8.11 -41.26
N CYS A 12 -12.90 9.11 -40.82
CA CYS A 12 -11.98 9.01 -39.69
C CYS A 12 -12.73 8.69 -38.36
N ILE A 13 -13.87 9.33 -38.14
CA ILE A 13 -14.72 9.07 -36.95
C ILE A 13 -15.26 7.66 -36.98
N LEU A 14 -15.71 7.16 -38.13
CA LEU A 14 -16.19 5.80 -38.29
C LEU A 14 -15.10 4.76 -37.99
N LEU A 15 -13.87 4.97 -38.43
CA LEU A 15 -12.73 4.11 -38.15
C LEU A 15 -12.36 4.10 -36.67
N LEU A 16 -12.39 5.25 -36.00
CA LEU A 16 -12.14 5.35 -34.56
C LEU A 16 -13.19 4.61 -33.73
N ILE A 17 -14.46 4.73 -34.12
CA ILE A 17 -15.55 3.98 -33.43
C ILE A 17 -15.39 2.48 -33.64
N SER A 18 -15.01 2.04 -34.85
CA SER A 18 -14.78 0.62 -35.14
C SER A 18 -13.61 0.03 -34.33
N ASP A 19 -12.49 0.76 -34.20
CA ASP A 19 -11.34 0.33 -33.41
C ASP A 19 -11.69 0.28 -31.91
N PHE A 20 -12.44 1.25 -31.43
CA PHE A 20 -12.88 1.31 -30.03
C PHE A 20 -13.81 0.15 -29.67
N THR A 21 -14.78 -0.18 -30.52
CA THR A 21 -15.69 -1.29 -30.28
C THR A 21 -14.97 -2.63 -30.34
N GLY A 22 -13.99 -2.82 -31.24
CA GLY A 22 -13.19 -4.04 -31.33
C GLY A 22 -12.32 -4.31 -30.10
N ARG A 23 -11.86 -3.27 -29.42
CA ARG A 23 -11.02 -3.39 -28.20
C ARG A 23 -11.82 -3.59 -26.92
N PHE A 24 -13.01 -3.01 -26.82
CA PHE A 24 -13.82 -3.08 -25.61
C PHE A 24 -14.84 -4.24 -25.58
N ILE A 25 -15.19 -4.79 -26.75
CA ILE A 25 -16.11 -5.94 -26.85
C ILE A 25 -15.35 -7.29 -26.94
N GLN A 26 -14.04 -7.32 -26.71
CA GLN A 26 -13.42 -8.57 -26.34
C GLN A 26 -13.88 -8.92 -24.92
N THR A 27 -15.11 -9.36 -24.81
CA THR A 27 -15.55 -10.24 -23.72
C THR A 27 -14.57 -11.40 -23.71
N SER A 28 -13.69 -11.40 -22.72
CA SER A 28 -12.90 -12.58 -22.39
C SER A 28 -13.87 -13.77 -22.44
N PRO A 29 -13.55 -14.85 -23.20
CA PRO A 29 -14.34 -16.05 -23.05
C PRO A 29 -14.26 -16.37 -21.56
N HIS A 30 -15.39 -16.25 -20.87
CA HIS A 30 -15.55 -16.84 -19.56
C HIS A 30 -15.11 -18.30 -19.76
N ALA A 31 -13.93 -18.63 -19.27
CA ALA A 31 -13.66 -19.96 -18.85
C ALA A 31 -14.76 -20.26 -17.83
N GLN A 32 -15.88 -20.76 -18.33
CA GLN A 32 -16.81 -21.51 -17.51
C GLN A 32 -15.98 -22.66 -16.96
N ASN A 33 -15.32 -22.41 -15.84
CA ASN A 33 -15.01 -23.47 -14.91
C ASN A 33 -16.40 -24.06 -14.56
N ASN A 34 -16.83 -25.01 -15.38
CA ASN A 34 -17.84 -25.97 -14.98
C ASN A 34 -17.21 -26.70 -13.78
N PHE A 35 -17.37 -26.12 -12.62
CA PHE A 35 -17.33 -26.88 -11.40
C PHE A 35 -18.53 -27.83 -11.53
N ASP A 36 -18.27 -28.99 -12.13
CA ASP A 36 -19.16 -30.12 -12.02
C ASP A 36 -19.38 -30.39 -10.53
N THR A 37 -20.44 -29.79 -10.01
CA THR A 37 -20.98 -30.02 -8.67
C THR A 37 -21.53 -31.43 -8.51
N SER A 38 -21.05 -32.37 -9.31
CA SER A 38 -21.55 -33.76 -9.34
C SER A 38 -20.60 -34.80 -8.76
N ASN A 39 -19.55 -34.38 -8.06
CA ASN A 39 -18.76 -35.31 -7.24
C ASN A 39 -18.86 -34.88 -5.78
N ASN A 40 -20.00 -35.26 -5.15
CA ASN A 40 -20.14 -35.34 -3.69
C ASN A 40 -19.23 -36.41 -3.08
N ASN A 41 -18.05 -36.62 -3.63
CA ASN A 41 -16.94 -37.25 -2.89
C ASN A 41 -16.15 -36.15 -2.17
N THR A 42 -16.80 -35.45 -1.26
CA THR A 42 -16.08 -34.78 -0.15
C THR A 42 -15.47 -35.88 0.69
N GLN A 43 -14.36 -36.45 0.20
CA GLN A 43 -13.50 -37.23 1.04
C GLN A 43 -13.06 -36.25 2.16
N PRO A 44 -13.47 -36.48 3.42
CA PRO A 44 -13.08 -35.58 4.49
C PRO A 44 -11.56 -35.52 4.47
N LEU A 45 -11.02 -34.30 4.34
CA LEU A 45 -9.58 -34.07 4.45
C LEU A 45 -9.09 -34.86 5.67
N PRO A 46 -8.06 -35.70 5.52
CA PRO A 46 -7.56 -36.47 6.65
C PRO A 46 -7.23 -35.50 7.77
N LEU A 47 -7.95 -35.59 8.87
CA LEU A 47 -7.68 -34.78 10.05
C LEU A 47 -6.21 -35.06 10.44
N LEU A 48 -5.41 -33.99 10.49
CA LEU A 48 -4.04 -34.09 10.93
C LEU A 48 -4.02 -34.80 12.28
N SER A 49 -3.21 -35.85 12.40
CA SER A 49 -3.03 -36.51 13.69
C SER A 49 -2.56 -35.49 14.73
N SER A 50 -2.95 -35.64 15.98
CA SER A 50 -2.56 -34.73 17.05
C SER A 50 -1.04 -34.52 17.17
N ASN A 51 -0.25 -35.53 16.77
CA ASN A 51 1.20 -35.45 16.75
C ASN A 51 1.70 -34.59 15.61
N ALA A 52 1.14 -34.73 14.39
CA ALA A 52 1.48 -33.87 13.26
C ALA A 52 1.09 -32.40 13.52
N HIS A 53 -0.01 -32.16 14.22
CA HIS A 53 -0.40 -30.81 14.62
C HIS A 53 0.62 -30.20 15.61
N LYS A 54 1.10 -30.97 16.59
CA LYS A 54 2.16 -30.52 17.54
C LYS A 54 3.48 -30.23 16.81
N GLU A 55 3.90 -31.09 15.88
CA GLU A 55 5.12 -30.86 15.10
C GLU A 55 5.02 -29.61 14.23
N LEU A 56 3.90 -29.40 13.54
CA LEU A 56 3.64 -28.19 12.78
C LEU A 56 3.67 -26.95 13.69
N THR A 57 3.01 -26.98 14.82
CA THR A 57 3.01 -25.86 15.78
C THR A 57 4.43 -25.56 16.27
N THR A 58 5.23 -26.61 16.56
CA THR A 58 6.62 -26.45 16.99
C THR A 58 7.50 -25.89 15.87
N LEU A 59 7.31 -26.31 14.63
CA LEU A 59 8.00 -25.76 13.46
C LEU A 59 7.62 -24.30 13.25
N PHE A 60 6.34 -23.97 13.26
CA PHE A 60 5.89 -22.58 13.12
C PHE A 60 6.41 -21.69 14.25
N SER A 61 6.49 -22.19 15.48
CA SER A 61 7.04 -21.41 16.59
C SER A 61 8.54 -21.10 16.43
N ARG A 62 9.31 -21.98 15.77
CA ARG A 62 10.72 -21.72 15.43
C ARG A 62 10.90 -20.64 14.37
N TYR A 63 9.97 -20.55 13.43
CA TYR A 63 9.98 -19.56 12.34
C TYR A 63 9.09 -18.35 12.62
N ALA A 64 8.24 -18.41 13.64
CA ALA A 64 7.57 -17.23 14.13
C ALA A 64 8.65 -16.26 14.60
N LYS A 65 9.01 -15.28 13.78
CA LYS A 65 9.73 -14.10 14.29
C LYS A 65 8.99 -13.71 15.56
N PRO A 66 9.70 -13.42 16.67
CA PRO A 66 9.05 -12.91 17.87
C PRO A 66 8.15 -11.78 17.37
N ALA A 67 6.85 -11.92 17.62
CA ALA A 67 5.91 -10.88 17.27
C ALA A 67 6.48 -9.62 17.92
N LYS A 68 7.06 -8.74 17.09
CA LYS A 68 7.37 -7.39 17.55
C LYS A 68 6.08 -6.97 18.20
N SER A 69 6.14 -6.71 19.50
CA SER A 69 5.02 -6.40 20.37
C SER A 69 3.88 -5.81 19.56
N VAL A 70 2.73 -6.47 19.55
CA VAL A 70 1.49 -5.90 19.04
C VAL A 70 1.43 -4.52 19.69
N GLN A 71 1.85 -3.50 18.93
CA GLN A 71 1.64 -2.14 19.35
C GLN A 71 0.13 -2.03 19.36
N THR A 72 -0.40 -2.15 20.55
CA THR A 72 -1.80 -1.96 20.89
C THR A 72 -2.31 -0.79 20.07
N GLU A 73 -3.52 -0.87 19.55
CA GLU A 73 -4.22 0.18 18.79
C GLU A 73 -4.32 1.53 19.54
N GLN A 74 -3.73 1.62 20.71
CA GLN A 74 -3.49 2.82 21.49
C GLN A 74 -2.17 3.43 21.04
N GLY A 75 -2.24 4.61 20.43
CA GLY A 75 -1.06 5.37 20.00
C GLY A 75 -0.04 5.56 21.12
N LEU A 76 1.19 5.87 20.76
CA LEU A 76 2.26 6.17 21.72
C LEU A 76 1.89 7.36 22.59
N THR A 77 2.28 7.32 23.87
CA THR A 77 2.18 8.48 24.76
C THR A 77 3.10 9.61 24.28
N ALA A 78 2.86 10.85 24.70
CA ALA A 78 3.67 11.99 24.30
C ALA A 78 5.17 11.80 24.63
N ALA A 79 5.48 11.16 25.78
CA ALA A 79 6.85 10.84 26.17
C ALA A 79 7.49 9.84 25.18
N GLN A 80 6.80 8.75 24.87
CA GLN A 80 7.26 7.75 23.90
C GLN A 80 7.38 8.31 22.48
N GLN A 81 6.51 9.26 22.10
CA GLN A 81 6.62 9.96 20.82
C GLN A 81 7.88 10.84 20.78
N ALA A 82 8.27 11.46 21.89
CA ALA A 82 9.48 12.26 21.97
C ALA A 82 10.78 11.43 21.92
N GLU A 83 10.72 10.15 22.27
CA GLU A 83 11.87 9.22 22.24
C GLU A 83 12.06 8.53 20.87
N GLN A 84 11.15 8.73 19.91
CA GLN A 84 11.29 8.16 18.58
C GLN A 84 12.48 8.76 17.85
N GLN A 85 13.42 7.94 17.39
CA GLN A 85 14.64 8.36 16.68
C GLN A 85 15.10 7.29 15.67
N GLY A 86 15.94 7.70 14.71
CA GLY A 86 16.56 6.79 13.75
C GLY A 86 15.62 6.34 12.64
N GLU A 87 15.85 5.12 12.13
CA GLU A 87 15.06 4.54 11.04
C GLU A 87 13.78 3.87 11.55
N LEU A 88 12.64 4.35 11.09
CA LEU A 88 11.32 3.86 11.49
C LEU A 88 10.46 3.52 10.27
N LEU A 89 9.63 2.46 10.38
CA LEU A 89 8.58 2.15 9.40
C LEU A 89 7.33 2.99 9.60
N SER A 90 7.10 3.46 10.81
CA SER A 90 6.01 4.36 11.15
C SER A 90 6.43 5.33 12.22
N LEU A 91 5.97 6.58 12.11
CA LEU A 91 6.17 7.64 13.09
C LEU A 91 4.84 8.01 13.71
N PHE A 92 4.79 8.06 15.03
CA PHE A 92 3.66 8.58 15.78
C PHE A 92 3.88 10.05 16.11
N ALA A 93 3.02 10.92 15.61
CA ALA A 93 3.08 12.37 15.79
C ALA A 93 1.71 12.90 16.19
N GLY A 94 1.53 13.21 17.47
CA GLY A 94 0.23 13.56 18.04
C GLY A 94 -0.75 12.39 17.93
N ASP A 95 -1.91 12.62 17.35
CA ASP A 95 -2.94 11.60 17.13
C ASP A 95 -2.78 10.86 15.78
N LEU A 96 -1.69 11.08 15.05
CA LEU A 96 -1.46 10.50 13.75
C LEU A 96 -0.32 9.47 13.77
N GLU A 97 -0.53 8.34 13.08
CA GLU A 97 0.50 7.42 12.65
C GLU A 97 0.84 7.74 11.20
N LEU A 98 2.11 8.03 10.92
CA LEU A 98 2.63 8.40 9.60
C LEU A 98 3.43 7.22 9.02
N LYS A 99 3.13 6.81 7.79
CA LYS A 99 3.86 5.77 7.06
C LYS A 99 4.22 6.23 5.66
N LEU A 100 5.47 6.04 5.26
CA LEU A 100 5.90 6.32 3.90
C LEU A 100 5.39 5.24 2.95
N LYS A 101 4.65 5.64 1.91
CA LYS A 101 4.12 4.72 0.89
C LYS A 101 4.86 4.81 -0.44
N ALA A 102 5.28 6.01 -0.83
CA ALA A 102 6.06 6.21 -2.04
C ALA A 102 6.85 7.50 -1.98
N VAL A 103 7.98 7.53 -2.69
CA VAL A 103 8.68 8.76 -3.07
C VAL A 103 8.75 8.80 -4.59
N ILE A 104 8.30 9.89 -5.17
CA ILE A 104 8.22 10.05 -6.63
C ILE A 104 9.16 11.18 -7.05
N PHE A 105 10.15 10.83 -7.86
CA PHE A 105 11.09 11.76 -8.48
C PHE A 105 10.52 12.20 -9.83
N ALA A 106 9.66 13.20 -9.80
CA ALA A 106 9.18 13.94 -10.93
C ALA A 106 9.98 15.26 -11.04
N PRO A 107 9.68 16.16 -11.97
CA PRO A 107 10.32 17.49 -11.99
C PRO A 107 10.27 18.20 -10.64
N THR A 108 9.20 17.99 -9.86
CA THR A 108 9.10 18.39 -8.44
C THR A 108 8.94 17.14 -7.60
N PRO A 109 9.99 16.70 -6.87
CA PRO A 109 9.93 15.50 -6.04
C PRO A 109 8.90 15.62 -4.93
N TYR A 110 8.21 14.51 -4.64
CA TYR A 110 7.24 14.46 -3.54
C TYR A 110 7.17 13.08 -2.87
N ALA A 111 6.77 13.07 -1.63
CA ALA A 111 6.50 11.87 -0.86
C ALA A 111 4.99 11.67 -0.70
N LEU A 112 4.53 10.43 -0.80
CA LEU A 112 3.19 10.02 -0.42
C LEU A 112 3.25 9.39 0.97
N ILE A 113 2.60 10.05 1.92
CA ILE A 113 2.57 9.61 3.31
C ILE A 113 1.14 9.24 3.67
N GLU A 114 0.97 8.01 4.13
CA GLU A 114 -0.25 7.56 4.76
C GLU A 114 -0.32 8.11 6.17
N GLN A 115 -1.43 8.77 6.47
CA GLN A 115 -1.75 9.29 7.80
C GLN A 115 -2.95 8.53 8.34
N LYS A 116 -2.77 7.77 9.40
CA LYS A 116 -3.84 7.09 10.11
C LYS A 116 -4.11 7.84 11.40
N ASN A 117 -5.32 8.34 11.57
CA ASN A 117 -5.74 8.90 12.84
C ASN A 117 -6.02 7.77 13.83
N ILE A 118 -5.33 7.77 14.96
CA ILE A 118 -5.38 6.70 15.96
C ILE A 118 -6.75 6.65 16.65
N LYS A 119 -7.38 7.82 16.84
CA LYS A 119 -8.67 7.92 17.53
C LYS A 119 -9.85 7.54 16.62
N THR A 120 -9.85 8.04 15.39
CA THR A 120 -10.97 7.83 14.45
C THR A 120 -10.76 6.63 13.53
N GLN A 121 -9.57 6.04 13.53
CA GLN A 121 -9.13 4.97 12.62
C GLN A 121 -9.22 5.34 11.12
N GLN A 122 -9.42 6.61 10.82
CA GLN A 122 -9.44 7.11 9.45
C GLN A 122 -8.04 7.14 8.88
N THR A 123 -7.91 6.66 7.66
CA THR A 123 -6.65 6.67 6.92
C THR A 123 -6.77 7.54 5.69
N THR A 124 -5.81 8.45 5.50
CA THR A 124 -5.72 9.32 4.33
C THR A 124 -4.32 9.24 3.73
N LEU A 125 -4.22 9.31 2.41
CA LEU A 125 -2.96 9.40 1.71
C LEU A 125 -2.72 10.85 1.29
N VAL A 126 -1.64 11.45 1.77
CA VAL A 126 -1.34 12.87 1.54
C VAL A 126 -0.02 13.01 0.81
N LYS A 127 0.00 13.92 -0.17
CA LYS A 127 1.19 14.30 -0.93
C LYS A 127 1.94 15.40 -0.19
N TYR A 128 3.25 15.21 0.02
CA TYR A 128 4.14 16.19 0.62
C TYR A 128 5.32 16.50 -0.29
N LEU A 129 5.56 17.77 -0.49
CA LEU A 129 6.75 18.26 -1.19
C LEU A 129 7.95 18.32 -0.23
N ASN A 130 9.16 18.44 -0.81
CA ASN A 130 10.34 18.68 -0.01
C ASN A 130 10.18 19.97 0.81
N GLU A 131 10.70 19.96 2.05
CA GLU A 131 10.63 21.07 3.02
C GLU A 131 9.23 21.40 3.56
N GLN A 132 8.20 20.64 3.22
CA GLN A 132 6.89 20.80 3.85
C GLN A 132 6.86 20.32 5.28
N SER A 133 6.02 20.97 6.10
CA SER A 133 5.83 20.61 7.51
C SER A 133 4.69 19.63 7.69
N ILE A 134 4.91 18.59 8.53
CA ILE A 134 3.93 17.59 8.94
C ILE A 134 3.96 17.48 10.46
N GLN A 135 2.91 17.86 11.16
CA GLN A 135 2.84 17.80 12.64
C GLN A 135 4.05 18.44 13.35
N GLY A 136 4.58 19.51 12.77
CA GLY A 136 5.76 20.21 13.28
C GLY A 136 7.11 19.60 12.90
N TYR A 137 7.13 18.51 12.13
CA TYR A 137 8.34 18.00 11.50
C TYR A 137 8.52 18.60 10.11
N THR A 138 9.74 18.96 9.75
CA THR A 138 10.11 19.33 8.38
C THR A 138 10.50 18.09 7.61
N LEU A 139 9.86 17.84 6.48
CA LEU A 139 10.14 16.69 5.61
C LEU A 139 11.26 17.00 4.64
N THR A 140 12.26 16.13 4.55
CA THR A 140 13.31 16.17 3.53
C THR A 140 13.35 14.84 2.77
N ILE A 141 13.22 14.89 1.46
CA ILE A 141 13.28 13.70 0.60
C ILE A 141 14.74 13.29 0.44
N MET A 142 15.09 12.07 0.86
CA MET A 142 16.46 11.54 0.80
C MET A 142 16.67 10.61 -0.39
N THR A 143 15.84 9.59 -0.50
CA THR A 143 15.91 8.58 -1.56
C THR A 143 14.52 8.19 -2.03
N ASN A 144 14.42 7.27 -2.99
CA ASN A 144 13.15 6.73 -3.46
C ASN A 144 12.40 5.88 -2.42
N THR A 145 13.01 5.58 -1.28
CA THR A 145 12.45 4.74 -0.21
C THR A 145 12.56 5.33 1.17
N GLN A 146 13.11 6.55 1.29
CA GLN A 146 13.42 7.17 2.58
C GLN A 146 13.15 8.67 2.54
N VAL A 147 12.57 9.18 3.63
CA VAL A 147 12.43 10.61 3.91
C VAL A 147 12.91 10.90 5.32
N ALA A 148 13.59 12.04 5.51
CA ALA A 148 13.91 12.54 6.84
C ALA A 148 12.79 13.44 7.34
N LEU A 149 12.47 13.31 8.61
CA LEU A 149 11.53 14.13 9.35
C LEU A 149 12.26 14.74 10.54
N ASN A 150 12.46 16.05 10.50
CA ASN A 150 13.25 16.80 11.46
C ASN A 150 12.38 17.72 12.31
N LYS A 151 12.49 17.57 13.63
CA LYS A 151 11.89 18.45 14.63
C LYS A 151 12.80 18.48 15.84
N ALA A 152 13.52 19.57 16.03
CA ALA A 152 14.52 19.66 17.10
C ALA A 152 13.96 19.25 18.48
N PRO A 153 14.64 18.36 19.22
CA PRO A 153 15.91 17.69 18.91
C PRO A 153 15.78 16.37 18.11
N GLN A 154 14.59 15.98 17.63
CA GLN A 154 14.32 14.70 16.97
C GLN A 154 14.75 14.70 15.49
N HIS A 155 15.45 13.65 15.08
CA HIS A 155 15.80 13.33 13.70
C HIS A 155 15.35 11.91 13.39
N ILE A 156 14.40 11.76 12.47
CA ILE A 156 13.77 10.49 12.16
C ILE A 156 13.89 10.25 10.67
N THR A 157 14.31 9.06 10.27
CA THR A 157 14.28 8.59 8.89
C THR A 157 13.10 7.63 8.73
N LEU A 158 12.05 8.08 8.05
CA LEU A 158 10.91 7.23 7.74
C LEU A 158 11.23 6.41 6.50
N VAL A 159 11.23 5.09 6.64
CA VAL A 159 11.57 4.14 5.56
C VAL A 159 10.34 3.38 5.11
N MET A 160 10.28 3.07 3.82
CA MET A 160 9.16 2.34 3.24
C MET A 160 9.18 0.86 3.66
N TYR A 161 10.37 0.29 3.83
CA TYR A 161 10.59 -1.10 4.27
C TYR A 161 11.95 -1.22 4.97
N GLN A 162 12.07 -2.14 5.90
CA GLN A 162 13.36 -2.49 6.49
C GLN A 162 14.07 -3.52 5.60
N ARG A 163 15.33 -3.26 5.28
CA ARG A 163 16.20 -4.29 4.70
C ARG A 163 16.49 -5.32 5.81
N GLY A 164 16.14 -6.57 5.56
CA GLY A 164 16.46 -7.69 6.43
C GLY A 164 17.93 -8.10 6.31
#